data_59ce368f06f307861dbd88e0ebf1d441
#
_entry.id   59ce368f06f307861dbd88e0ebf1d441
#
_cell.length_a   1.000
_cell.length_b   1.000
_cell.length_c   1.000
_cell.angle_alpha   90.00
_cell.angle_beta   90.00
_cell.angle_gamma   90.00
#
_symmetry.space_group_name_H-M   'P 1'
#
loop_
_entity.id
_entity.type
_entity.pdbx_description
1 polymer ?
#
loop_
_entity_poly.entity_id
_entity_poly.type
_entity_poly.pdbx_seq_one_letter_code
_entity_poly.pdbx_strand_id
1 'polypeptide(L)'
;MSIIYIDRKGHKRQGETGQDRLLAFIYGHAVTRCLIRPFLSPVVSRIGGAFLDTRISGLAVPGFVKKNGIDLSLYEKQVFDSYNDFFTRKIRVEERPVNPDANALVSPSDGKVSVYKIHENGHFLIKHTEYTLEQLLQDKKLAKRYLDGHIYVIRLTVDDYHRYCYAADGRKSEPVSYTHL
;
A
#
# COMPACT_ATOMS: atom_id res chain seq x y z
N MET A 1 5.62 -6.89 18.11
CA MET A 1 4.18 -7.26 18.17
C MET A 1 3.89 -8.08 16.93
N SER A 2 3.60 -9.37 17.06
CA SER A 2 3.37 -10.22 15.90
C SER A 2 2.03 -9.86 15.26
N ILE A 3 2.04 -9.58 13.96
CA ILE A 3 0.84 -9.27 13.21
C ILE A 3 0.16 -10.58 12.81
N ILE A 4 -1.07 -10.78 13.24
CA ILE A 4 -1.90 -11.91 12.79
C ILE A 4 -2.69 -11.43 11.57
N TYR A 5 -2.60 -12.15 10.47
CA TYR A 5 -3.42 -11.89 9.28
C TYR A 5 -4.05 -13.18 8.78
N ILE A 6 -5.14 -13.06 8.07
CA ILE A 6 -5.83 -14.18 7.42
C ILE A 6 -5.47 -14.14 5.94
N ASP A 7 -4.94 -15.24 5.40
CA ASP A 7 -4.64 -15.35 3.98
C ASP A 7 -5.92 -15.54 3.13
N ARG A 8 -5.78 -15.46 1.81
CA ARG A 8 -6.92 -15.65 0.88
C ARG A 8 -7.61 -17.01 0.98
N LYS A 9 -6.97 -17.98 1.62
CA LYS A 9 -7.52 -19.33 1.86
C LYS A 9 -8.16 -19.46 3.25
N GLY A 10 -8.25 -18.36 4.01
CA GLY A 10 -8.83 -18.35 5.35
C GLY A 10 -7.90 -18.81 6.47
N HIS A 11 -6.63 -19.11 6.18
CA HIS A 11 -5.69 -19.55 7.20
C HIS A 11 -5.13 -18.37 7.99
N LYS A 12 -5.18 -18.46 9.31
CA LYS A 12 -4.50 -17.50 10.19
C LYS A 12 -3.00 -17.70 10.09
N ARG A 13 -2.30 -16.67 9.67
CA ARG A 13 -0.84 -16.63 9.65
C ARG A 13 -0.35 -15.57 10.63
N GLN A 14 0.70 -15.93 11.35
CA GLN A 14 1.41 -15.03 12.25
C GLN A 14 2.82 -14.89 11.74
N GLY A 15 3.28 -13.66 11.53
CA GLY A 15 4.65 -13.47 11.08
C GLY A 15 5.02 -12.01 10.95
N GLU A 16 6.26 -11.72 11.33
CA GLU A 16 6.96 -10.51 10.94
C GLU A 16 7.86 -10.86 9.77
N THR A 17 7.77 -10.12 8.68
CA THR A 17 8.73 -10.24 7.59
C THR A 17 10.06 -9.64 8.03
N GLY A 18 11.20 -10.07 7.43
CA GLY A 18 12.49 -9.43 7.68
C GLY A 18 12.45 -7.91 7.42
N GLN A 19 11.60 -7.49 6.51
CA GLN A 19 11.33 -6.09 6.19
C GLN A 19 10.62 -5.36 7.36
N ASP A 20 9.64 -5.99 8.01
CA ASP A 20 8.97 -5.41 9.18
C ASP A 20 9.95 -5.22 10.35
N ARG A 21 10.87 -6.17 10.57
CA ARG A 21 11.93 -6.07 11.61
C ARG A 21 12.91 -4.94 11.30
N LEU A 22 13.35 -4.83 10.05
CA LEU A 22 14.24 -3.76 9.62
C LEU A 22 13.60 -2.38 9.82
N LEU A 23 12.35 -2.22 9.42
CA LEU A 23 11.61 -0.98 9.62
C LEU A 23 11.41 -0.68 11.11
N ALA A 24 11.06 -1.67 11.93
CA ALA A 24 10.94 -1.50 13.37
C ALA A 24 12.26 -1.06 14.01
N PHE A 25 13.39 -1.62 13.58
CA PHE A 25 14.71 -1.20 14.02
C PHE A 25 15.03 0.24 13.62
N ILE A 26 14.82 0.58 12.34
CA ILE A 26 15.11 1.92 11.81
C ILE A 26 14.27 3.00 12.53
N TYR A 27 12.99 2.76 12.70
CA TYR A 27 12.08 3.74 13.32
C TYR A 27 12.07 3.68 14.84
N GLY A 28 12.51 2.58 15.44
CA GLY A 28 12.57 2.39 16.90
C GLY A 28 13.67 3.19 17.60
N HIS A 29 14.76 3.54 16.88
CA HIS A 29 15.91 4.20 17.47
C HIS A 29 16.07 5.63 16.96
N ALA A 30 16.33 6.58 17.88
CA ALA A 30 16.51 7.99 17.53
C ALA A 30 17.70 8.22 16.58
N VAL A 31 18.79 7.50 16.78
CA VAL A 31 20.02 7.60 15.96
C VAL A 31 19.73 7.15 14.53
N THR A 32 19.07 6.00 14.34
CA THR A 32 18.76 5.48 13.00
C THR A 32 17.76 6.38 12.28
N ARG A 33 16.79 6.96 12.98
CA ARG A 33 15.88 7.97 12.42
C ARG A 33 16.64 9.22 11.95
N CYS A 34 17.62 9.68 12.69
CA CYS A 34 18.44 10.83 12.29
C CYS A 34 19.27 10.50 11.03
N LEU A 35 19.89 9.32 11.00
CA LEU A 35 20.72 8.87 9.87
C LEU A 35 19.91 8.66 8.57
N ILE A 36 18.65 8.24 8.67
CA ILE A 36 17.82 8.00 7.48
C ILE A 36 17.19 9.28 6.92
N ARG A 37 17.09 10.34 7.71
CA ARG A 37 16.47 11.62 7.30
C ARG A 37 16.96 12.15 5.95
N PRO A 38 18.27 12.22 5.65
CA PRO A 38 18.74 12.69 4.35
C PRO A 38 18.24 11.83 3.19
N PHE A 39 18.09 10.51 3.41
CA PHE A 39 17.61 9.56 2.40
C PHE A 39 16.10 9.68 2.13
N LEU A 40 15.36 10.30 3.04
CA LEU A 40 13.92 10.58 2.86
C LEU A 40 13.67 11.91 2.11
N SER A 41 14.73 12.59 1.69
CA SER A 41 14.57 13.84 0.96
C SER A 41 13.95 13.61 -0.44
N PRO A 42 13.13 14.56 -0.94
CA PRO A 42 12.56 14.47 -2.28
C PRO A 42 13.60 14.33 -3.39
N VAL A 43 14.78 14.89 -3.19
CA VAL A 43 15.91 14.80 -4.16
C VAL A 43 16.39 13.35 -4.28
N VAL A 44 16.67 12.69 -3.15
CA VAL A 44 17.11 11.28 -3.14
C VAL A 44 16.02 10.36 -3.72
N SER A 45 14.76 10.61 -3.38
CA SER A 45 13.63 9.87 -3.95
C SER A 45 13.54 10.03 -5.47
N ARG A 46 13.77 11.23 -6.01
CA ARG A 46 13.81 11.48 -7.47
C ARG A 46 14.98 10.76 -8.14
N ILE A 47 16.17 10.81 -7.55
CA ILE A 47 17.35 10.10 -8.08
C ILE A 47 17.10 8.60 -8.07
N GLY A 48 16.59 8.05 -6.96
CA GLY A 48 16.21 6.64 -6.85
C GLY A 48 15.16 6.24 -7.89
N GLY A 49 14.11 7.05 -8.06
CA GLY A 49 13.09 6.85 -9.09
C GLY A 49 13.68 6.83 -10.50
N ALA A 50 14.52 7.81 -10.83
CA ALA A 50 15.19 7.87 -12.12
C ALA A 50 16.10 6.65 -12.38
N PHE A 51 16.80 6.16 -11.35
CA PHE A 51 17.56 4.91 -11.46
C PHE A 51 16.65 3.70 -11.74
N LEU A 52 15.50 3.61 -11.04
CA LEU A 52 14.54 2.52 -11.23
C LEU A 52 13.82 2.57 -12.60
N ASP A 53 13.90 3.69 -13.33
CA ASP A 53 13.43 3.83 -14.72
C ASP A 53 14.47 3.35 -15.75
N THR A 54 15.71 3.09 -15.34
CA THR A 54 16.76 2.63 -16.25
C THR A 54 16.59 1.16 -16.62
N ARG A 55 17.10 0.76 -17.80
CA ARG A 55 17.15 -0.64 -18.23
C ARG A 55 18.00 -1.51 -17.29
N ILE A 56 19.01 -0.92 -16.64
CA ILE A 56 19.86 -1.65 -15.68
C ILE A 56 19.02 -2.16 -14.51
N SER A 57 18.08 -1.37 -14.03
CA SER A 57 17.17 -1.79 -12.95
C SER A 57 16.26 -2.96 -13.37
N GLY A 58 15.94 -3.08 -14.66
CA GLY A 58 15.15 -4.17 -15.23
C GLY A 58 15.80 -5.54 -15.03
N LEU A 59 17.13 -5.61 -14.95
CA LEU A 59 17.86 -6.87 -14.72
C LEU A 59 17.53 -7.51 -13.37
N ALA A 60 17.04 -6.74 -12.40
CA ALA A 60 16.61 -7.26 -11.10
C ALA A 60 15.23 -7.93 -11.14
N VAL A 61 14.40 -7.65 -12.15
CA VAL A 61 13.01 -8.10 -12.24
C VAL A 61 12.87 -9.63 -12.22
N PRO A 62 13.61 -10.41 -13.03
CA PRO A 62 13.43 -11.86 -13.04
C PRO A 62 13.73 -12.50 -11.68
N GLY A 63 14.79 -12.03 -11.01
CA GLY A 63 15.14 -12.49 -9.67
C GLY A 63 14.06 -12.17 -8.63
N PHE A 64 13.50 -10.97 -8.71
CA PHE A 64 12.41 -10.53 -7.83
C PHE A 64 11.13 -11.33 -8.06
N VAL A 65 10.73 -11.55 -9.31
CA VAL A 65 9.56 -12.35 -9.71
C VAL A 65 9.68 -13.78 -9.17
N LYS A 66 10.82 -14.42 -9.40
CA LYS A 66 11.08 -15.79 -8.91
C LYS A 66 11.03 -15.87 -7.39
N LYS A 67 11.68 -14.93 -6.69
CA LYS A 67 11.74 -14.90 -5.23
C LYS A 67 10.36 -14.76 -4.60
N ASN A 68 9.49 -13.96 -5.18
CA ASN A 68 8.15 -13.65 -4.64
C ASN A 68 7.03 -14.51 -5.25
N GLY A 69 7.35 -15.42 -6.18
CA GLY A 69 6.37 -16.31 -6.80
C GLY A 69 5.29 -15.56 -7.61
N ILE A 70 5.69 -14.46 -8.28
CA ILE A 70 4.76 -13.65 -9.06
C ILE A 70 4.49 -14.33 -10.40
N ASP A 71 3.22 -14.62 -10.67
CA ASP A 71 2.80 -15.19 -11.94
C ASP A 71 2.61 -14.07 -12.99
N LEU A 72 3.59 -13.94 -13.87
CA LEU A 72 3.55 -12.93 -14.94
C LEU A 72 2.55 -13.25 -16.04
N SER A 73 2.03 -14.48 -16.14
CA SER A 73 1.04 -14.85 -17.15
C SER A 73 -0.28 -14.10 -17.01
N LEU A 74 -0.55 -13.56 -15.81
CA LEU A 74 -1.76 -12.78 -15.49
C LEU A 74 -1.71 -11.34 -16.01
N TYR A 75 -0.53 -10.87 -16.47
CA TYR A 75 -0.31 -9.47 -16.83
C TYR A 75 -0.27 -9.26 -18.33
N GLU A 76 -0.59 -8.03 -18.79
CA GLU A 76 -0.55 -7.64 -20.21
C GLU A 76 0.87 -7.75 -20.79
N LYS A 77 1.88 -7.47 -19.97
CA LYS A 77 3.31 -7.48 -20.32
C LYS A 77 4.06 -8.45 -19.43
N GLN A 78 4.90 -9.29 -20.00
CA GLN A 78 5.68 -10.31 -19.28
C GLN A 78 7.17 -9.97 -19.22
N VAL A 79 7.64 -9.08 -20.10
CA VAL A 79 9.01 -8.56 -20.14
C VAL A 79 8.96 -7.06 -19.90
N PHE A 80 9.83 -6.58 -19.02
CA PHE A 80 9.82 -5.19 -18.54
C PHE A 80 11.15 -4.53 -18.82
N ASP A 81 11.11 -3.29 -19.28
CA ASP A 81 12.31 -2.51 -19.62
C ASP A 81 13.03 -1.95 -18.40
N SER A 82 12.31 -1.79 -17.27
CA SER A 82 12.85 -1.25 -16.03
C SER A 82 12.11 -1.83 -14.82
N TYR A 83 12.66 -1.60 -13.63
CA TYR A 83 11.98 -2.00 -12.41
C TYR A 83 10.66 -1.24 -12.19
N ASN A 84 10.61 0.07 -12.53
CA ASN A 84 9.38 0.85 -12.44
C ASN A 84 8.32 0.38 -13.46
N ASP A 85 8.71 -0.02 -14.66
CA ASP A 85 7.81 -0.62 -15.64
C ASP A 85 7.18 -1.92 -15.07
N PHE A 86 7.99 -2.76 -14.42
CA PHE A 86 7.48 -3.93 -13.70
C PHE A 86 6.60 -3.55 -12.50
N PHE A 87 7.00 -2.57 -11.70
CA PHE A 87 6.28 -2.15 -10.50
C PHE A 87 4.87 -1.63 -10.83
N THR A 88 4.75 -0.92 -11.95
CA THR A 88 3.48 -0.39 -12.47
C THR A 88 2.78 -1.31 -13.46
N ARG A 89 3.16 -2.61 -13.49
CA ARG A 89 2.59 -3.63 -14.38
C ARG A 89 1.07 -3.62 -14.38
N LYS A 90 0.45 -3.95 -15.49
CA LYS A 90 -0.99 -3.98 -15.64
C LYS A 90 -1.47 -5.41 -15.80
N ILE A 91 -2.41 -5.81 -14.95
CA ILE A 91 -3.07 -7.12 -15.03
C ILE A 91 -4.11 -7.09 -16.15
N ARG A 92 -4.31 -8.22 -16.82
CA ARG A 92 -5.37 -8.35 -17.82
C ARG A 92 -6.73 -8.24 -17.15
N VAL A 93 -7.66 -7.58 -17.80
CA VAL A 93 -9.01 -7.31 -17.27
C VAL A 93 -9.76 -8.61 -16.93
N GLU A 94 -9.57 -9.63 -17.76
CA GLU A 94 -10.20 -10.95 -17.62
C GLU A 94 -9.73 -11.69 -16.35
N GLU A 95 -8.49 -11.43 -15.93
CA GLU A 95 -7.89 -12.08 -14.75
C GLU A 95 -8.31 -11.42 -13.44
N ARG A 96 -8.93 -10.25 -13.53
CA ARG A 96 -9.39 -9.51 -12.36
C ARG A 96 -10.73 -8.81 -12.63
N PRO A 97 -11.81 -9.57 -12.85
CA PRO A 97 -13.15 -9.00 -13.03
C PRO A 97 -13.58 -8.30 -11.74
N VAL A 98 -14.19 -7.13 -11.90
CA VAL A 98 -14.86 -6.42 -10.81
C VAL A 98 -16.22 -7.07 -10.58
N ASN A 99 -16.59 -7.29 -9.31
CA ASN A 99 -17.90 -7.83 -8.98
C ASN A 99 -19.00 -6.84 -9.43
N PRO A 100 -19.95 -7.25 -10.30
CA PRO A 100 -20.99 -6.37 -10.82
C PRO A 100 -22.15 -6.13 -9.84
N ASP A 101 -22.19 -6.82 -8.70
CA ASP A 101 -23.25 -6.64 -7.70
C ASP A 101 -23.15 -5.25 -7.06
N ALA A 102 -24.18 -4.43 -7.20
CA ALA A 102 -24.25 -3.10 -6.63
C ALA A 102 -24.18 -3.07 -5.08
N ASN A 103 -24.47 -4.19 -4.42
CA ASN A 103 -24.36 -4.33 -2.96
C ASN A 103 -22.98 -4.80 -2.50
N ALA A 104 -22.08 -5.14 -3.43
CA ALA A 104 -20.73 -5.59 -3.09
C ALA A 104 -19.77 -4.40 -2.94
N LEU A 105 -19.15 -4.29 -1.77
CA LEU A 105 -18.01 -3.40 -1.58
C LEU A 105 -16.76 -4.05 -2.15
N VAL A 106 -16.26 -3.54 -3.25
CA VAL A 106 -15.06 -4.05 -3.92
C VAL A 106 -13.81 -3.50 -3.26
N SER A 107 -12.80 -4.36 -3.03
CA SER A 107 -11.49 -3.88 -2.56
C SER A 107 -10.84 -3.01 -3.63
N PRO A 108 -10.45 -1.77 -3.32
CA PRO A 108 -9.82 -0.88 -4.29
C PRO A 108 -8.42 -1.32 -4.72
N SER A 109 -7.74 -2.14 -3.91
CA SER A 109 -6.38 -2.61 -4.21
C SER A 109 -6.09 -3.97 -3.56
N ASP A 110 -4.98 -4.57 -3.95
CA ASP A 110 -4.38 -5.69 -3.23
C ASP A 110 -3.80 -5.21 -1.90
N GLY A 111 -3.38 -6.15 -1.07
CA GLY A 111 -2.66 -5.88 0.16
C GLY A 111 -3.30 -6.49 1.39
N LYS A 112 -2.70 -6.19 2.54
CA LYS A 112 -3.19 -6.63 3.85
C LYS A 112 -4.16 -5.60 4.40
N VAL A 113 -5.37 -6.04 4.69
CA VAL A 113 -6.45 -5.17 5.17
C VAL A 113 -6.54 -5.22 6.68
N SER A 114 -6.62 -4.05 7.30
CA SER A 114 -7.02 -3.87 8.70
C SER A 114 -8.31 -3.04 8.74
N VAL A 115 -9.25 -3.44 9.59
CA VAL A 115 -10.55 -2.77 9.69
C VAL A 115 -10.72 -2.27 11.13
N TYR A 116 -11.10 -1.02 11.28
CA TYR A 116 -11.38 -0.41 12.58
C TYR A 116 -12.77 0.23 12.56
N LYS A 117 -13.51 0.11 13.66
CA LYS A 117 -14.73 0.87 13.83
C LYS A 117 -14.38 2.32 14.23
N ILE A 118 -15.08 3.27 13.64
CA ILE A 118 -14.87 4.69 13.89
C ILE A 118 -15.69 5.11 15.11
N HIS A 119 -15.03 5.57 16.17
CA HIS A 119 -15.63 6.14 17.36
C HIS A 119 -15.20 7.60 17.49
N GLU A 120 -15.96 8.40 18.24
CA GLU A 120 -15.73 9.85 18.37
C GLU A 120 -14.30 10.21 18.82
N ASN A 121 -13.75 9.42 19.75
CA ASN A 121 -12.36 9.57 20.21
C ASN A 121 -11.47 8.39 19.81
N GLY A 122 -11.83 7.70 18.71
CA GLY A 122 -11.12 6.52 18.26
C GLY A 122 -9.74 6.83 17.69
N HIS A 123 -8.77 6.01 18.07
CA HIS A 123 -7.41 6.02 17.53
C HIS A 123 -7.19 4.81 16.63
N PHE A 124 -6.50 5.00 15.52
CA PHE A 124 -6.15 3.95 14.58
C PHE A 124 -4.64 3.78 14.57
N LEU A 125 -4.18 2.56 14.74
CA LEU A 125 -2.75 2.25 14.69
C LEU A 125 -2.34 1.93 13.25
N ILE A 126 -1.65 2.87 12.60
CA ILE A 126 -1.13 2.72 11.24
C ILE A 126 0.39 2.81 11.30
N LYS A 127 1.10 1.73 10.92
CA LYS A 127 2.58 1.66 10.92
C LYS A 127 3.21 2.12 12.26
N HIS A 128 2.66 1.66 13.38
CA HIS A 128 3.12 2.00 14.74
C HIS A 128 2.88 3.47 15.16
N THR A 129 2.10 4.22 14.41
CA THR A 129 1.70 5.59 14.74
C THR A 129 0.19 5.62 14.96
N GLU A 130 -0.24 6.27 16.02
CA GLU A 130 -1.65 6.47 16.32
C GLU A 130 -2.16 7.72 15.60
N TYR A 131 -3.30 7.58 14.95
CA TYR A 131 -4.00 8.65 14.24
C TYR A 131 -5.45 8.72 14.69
N THR A 132 -6.00 9.91 14.78
CA THR A 132 -7.45 10.12 14.79
C THR A 132 -7.97 10.27 13.36
N LEU A 133 -9.28 10.06 13.16
CA LEU A 133 -9.88 10.29 11.84
C LEU A 133 -9.76 11.77 11.40
N GLU A 134 -9.87 12.70 12.35
CA GLU A 134 -9.71 14.13 12.10
C GLU A 134 -8.29 14.44 11.60
N GLN A 135 -7.26 13.83 12.19
CA GLN A 135 -5.87 14.01 11.74
C GLN A 135 -5.64 13.43 10.34
N LEU A 136 -6.25 12.27 10.03
CA LEU A 136 -6.11 11.65 8.72
C LEU A 136 -6.80 12.46 7.62
N LEU A 137 -8.00 12.96 7.87
CA LEU A 137 -8.79 13.71 6.89
C LEU A 137 -8.46 15.21 6.87
N GLN A 138 -7.79 15.73 7.90
CA GLN A 138 -7.54 17.15 8.11
C GLN A 138 -8.81 18.04 7.99
N ASP A 139 -9.96 17.42 8.20
CA ASP A 139 -11.28 18.04 8.15
C ASP A 139 -12.19 17.46 9.24
N LYS A 140 -12.43 18.26 10.27
CA LYS A 140 -13.27 17.89 11.41
C LYS A 140 -14.75 17.68 11.05
N LYS A 141 -15.28 18.47 10.09
CA LYS A 141 -16.67 18.32 9.65
C LYS A 141 -16.85 17.03 8.85
N LEU A 142 -15.89 16.74 7.98
CA LEU A 142 -15.88 15.50 7.21
C LEU A 142 -15.72 14.28 8.13
N ALA A 143 -14.82 14.33 9.10
CA ALA A 143 -14.61 13.23 10.05
C ALA A 143 -15.90 12.85 10.81
N LYS A 144 -16.69 13.85 11.24
CA LYS A 144 -17.96 13.61 11.92
C LYS A 144 -18.98 12.84 11.09
N ARG A 145 -18.92 12.94 9.76
CA ARG A 145 -19.85 12.23 8.86
C ARG A 145 -19.62 10.71 8.82
N TYR A 146 -18.44 10.26 9.25
CA TYR A 146 -18.05 8.85 9.25
C TYR A 146 -18.13 8.20 10.64
N LEU A 147 -18.64 8.91 11.65
CA LEU A 147 -18.88 8.32 12.97
C LEU A 147 -19.75 7.06 12.84
N ASP A 148 -19.45 6.05 13.66
CA ASP A 148 -20.06 4.72 13.65
C ASP A 148 -19.84 3.90 12.36
N GLY A 149 -19.14 4.43 11.39
CA GLY A 149 -18.69 3.71 10.20
C GLY A 149 -17.45 2.85 10.48
N HIS A 150 -16.80 2.43 9.40
CA HIS A 150 -15.55 1.65 9.42
C HIS A 150 -14.48 2.29 8.57
N ILE A 151 -13.23 2.22 9.02
CA ILE A 151 -12.05 2.57 8.23
C ILE A 151 -11.34 1.27 7.81
N TYR A 152 -11.04 1.17 6.53
CA TYR A 152 -10.26 0.09 5.93
C TYR A 152 -8.88 0.60 5.60
N VAL A 153 -7.87 0.08 6.27
CA VAL A 153 -6.46 0.39 6.02
C VAL A 153 -5.86 -0.74 5.20
N ILE A 154 -5.51 -0.46 3.94
CA ILE A 154 -4.95 -1.44 3.02
C ILE A 154 -3.46 -1.18 2.88
N ARG A 155 -2.63 -2.13 3.32
CA ARG A 155 -1.17 -2.05 3.25
C ARG A 155 -0.65 -2.91 2.13
N LEU A 156 -0.06 -2.28 1.13
CA LEU A 156 0.64 -2.94 0.04
C LEU A 156 2.11 -3.18 0.42
N THR A 157 2.63 -4.32 -0.02
CA THR A 157 4.06 -4.65 0.00
C THR A 157 4.61 -4.62 -1.43
N VAL A 158 5.91 -4.56 -1.61
CA VAL A 158 6.55 -4.38 -2.93
C VAL A 158 6.24 -5.48 -3.95
N ASP A 159 5.79 -6.63 -3.50
CA ASP A 159 5.36 -7.77 -4.31
C ASP A 159 3.88 -7.70 -4.72
N ASP A 160 3.07 -6.89 -4.02
CA ASP A 160 1.66 -6.71 -4.34
C ASP A 160 1.45 -6.01 -5.69
N TYR A 161 0.21 -5.99 -6.16
CA TYR A 161 -0.19 -5.25 -7.36
C TYR A 161 -0.46 -3.79 -7.01
N HIS A 162 0.32 -2.85 -7.58
CA HIS A 162 0.32 -1.44 -7.19
C HIS A 162 -0.65 -0.55 -7.98
N ARG A 163 -1.61 -1.14 -8.69
CA ARG A 163 -2.72 -0.37 -9.26
C ARG A 163 -3.96 -0.53 -8.39
N TYR A 164 -4.81 0.48 -8.39
CA TYR A 164 -6.06 0.50 -7.64
C TYR A 164 -7.23 0.84 -8.55
N CYS A 165 -8.43 0.40 -8.14
CA CYS A 165 -9.70 0.77 -8.77
C CYS A 165 -10.58 1.53 -7.77
N TYR A 166 -11.67 2.08 -8.25
CA TYR A 166 -12.70 2.64 -7.37
C TYR A 166 -13.43 1.49 -6.65
N ALA A 167 -13.73 1.69 -5.36
CA ALA A 167 -14.47 0.72 -4.56
C ALA A 167 -15.97 0.69 -4.87
N ALA A 168 -16.48 1.76 -5.46
CA ALA A 168 -17.88 1.92 -5.88
C ALA A 168 -17.96 2.96 -7.00
N ASP A 169 -19.10 3.01 -7.69
CA ASP A 169 -19.39 4.05 -8.65
C ASP A 169 -19.47 5.41 -7.98
N GLY A 170 -18.96 6.44 -8.65
CA GLY A 170 -18.95 7.78 -8.10
C GLY A 170 -18.39 8.82 -9.07
N ARG A 171 -18.48 10.09 -8.65
CA ARG A 171 -17.86 11.20 -9.36
C ARG A 171 -16.60 11.62 -8.64
N LYS A 172 -15.47 11.56 -9.35
CA LYS A 172 -14.19 12.06 -8.82
C LYS A 172 -14.21 13.60 -8.80
N SER A 173 -13.90 14.19 -7.65
CA SER A 173 -13.58 15.62 -7.53
C SER A 173 -12.15 15.90 -7.97
N GLU A 174 -11.78 17.19 -8.05
CA GLU A 174 -10.38 17.59 -8.23
C GLU A 174 -9.47 16.98 -7.14
N PRO A 175 -8.26 16.53 -7.50
CA PRO A 175 -7.36 15.95 -6.53
C PRO A 175 -6.91 17.02 -5.52
N VAL A 176 -6.96 16.66 -4.25
CA VAL A 176 -6.41 17.48 -3.16
C VAL A 176 -5.05 16.90 -2.76
N SER A 177 -4.01 17.71 -2.78
CA SER A 177 -2.68 17.32 -2.32
C SER A 177 -2.48 17.80 -0.88
N TYR A 178 -2.28 16.85 0.03
CA TYR A 178 -1.86 17.15 1.40
C TYR A 178 -0.34 17.07 1.49
N THR A 179 0.31 18.18 1.77
CA THR A 179 1.78 18.31 1.81
C THR A 179 2.41 17.96 3.16
N HIS A 180 1.60 17.56 4.15
CA HIS A 180 2.05 17.32 5.51
C HIS A 180 1.56 15.96 6.04
N LEU A 181 2.21 14.89 5.58
CA LEU A 181 2.16 13.58 6.22
C LEU A 181 3.53 13.27 6.82
#